data_1dc5187742949052f8fc0e59350dd50c
#
_entry.id   1dc5187742949052f8fc0e59350dd50c
#
_cell.length_a   1.000
_cell.length_b   1.000
_cell.length_c   1.000
_cell.angle_alpha   90.00
_cell.angle_beta   90.00
_cell.angle_gamma   90.00
#
_symmetry.space_group_name_H-M   'P 1'
#
loop_
_entity.id
_entity.type
_entity.pdbx_description
1 polymer ?
#
loop_
_entity_poly.entity_id
_entity_poly.type
_entity_poly.pdbx_seq_one_letter_code
_entity_poly.pdbx_strand_id
1 'polypeptide(L)'
;ANHIISISNVITQILSHNYNRTKRVSLIYNGVNIPEKSTSTDYLSSLNLEPGKYVFALARFVPEKRFDLLIKAFQASHHSGYKLVLAGDADHENDFSRALKAQAKDAGVVLTGFVKGEKLNQLFTNARLFVLPSTHEGLPISLLEAMSYSIDVLVSDIPANQLEELTEADFFHVDDMAHLTAKLNEKLSAPHRNRQYDLSRFNWDHIAQQTLSVYEECLKK
;
A
#
# COMPACT_ATOMS: atom_id res chain seq x y z
N ALA A 1 -25.93 -14.06 -8.31
CA ALA A 1 -24.76 -14.90 -8.43
C ALA A 1 -24.96 -16.20 -7.66
N ASN A 2 -24.49 -17.33 -8.22
CA ASN A 2 -24.60 -18.63 -7.57
C ASN A 2 -23.60 -18.79 -6.41
N HIS A 3 -22.44 -18.15 -6.54
CA HIS A 3 -21.37 -18.07 -5.55
C HIS A 3 -20.68 -16.69 -5.66
N ILE A 4 -20.15 -16.18 -4.58
CA ILE A 4 -19.38 -14.92 -4.54
C ILE A 4 -17.99 -15.25 -3.99
N ILE A 5 -16.95 -14.80 -4.66
CA ILE A 5 -15.60 -14.76 -4.14
C ILE A 5 -15.37 -13.33 -3.61
N SER A 6 -15.06 -13.22 -2.33
CA SER A 6 -14.69 -11.98 -1.66
C SER A 6 -13.19 -11.92 -1.49
N ILE A 7 -12.59 -10.76 -1.73
CA ILE A 7 -11.13 -10.59 -1.68
C ILE A 7 -10.61 -10.11 -0.32
N SER A 8 -11.50 -9.83 0.63
CA SER A 8 -11.10 -9.43 1.98
C SER A 8 -12.21 -9.67 3.01
N ASN A 9 -11.83 -9.74 4.29
CA ASN A 9 -12.79 -9.80 5.40
C ASN A 9 -13.74 -8.60 5.42
N VAL A 10 -13.28 -7.42 5.09
CA VAL A 10 -14.08 -6.19 5.03
C VAL A 10 -15.21 -6.35 4.01
N ILE A 11 -14.89 -6.81 2.79
CA ILE A 11 -15.89 -7.05 1.75
C ILE A 11 -16.83 -8.18 2.16
N THR A 12 -16.34 -9.24 2.78
CA THR A 12 -17.18 -10.33 3.30
C THR A 12 -18.19 -9.80 4.34
N GLN A 13 -17.75 -8.94 5.25
CA GLN A 13 -18.63 -8.30 6.25
C GLN A 13 -19.67 -7.40 5.58
N ILE A 14 -19.29 -6.59 4.60
CA ILE A 14 -20.23 -5.77 3.82
C ILE A 14 -21.28 -6.64 3.13
N LEU A 15 -20.87 -7.76 2.52
CA LEU A 15 -21.82 -8.70 1.89
C LEU A 15 -22.81 -9.28 2.91
N SER A 16 -22.33 -9.62 4.10
CA SER A 16 -23.16 -10.17 5.17
C SER A 16 -24.13 -9.11 5.72
N HIS A 17 -23.62 -7.94 6.14
CA HIS A 17 -24.41 -6.93 6.85
C HIS A 17 -25.35 -6.15 5.93
N ASN A 18 -24.84 -5.71 4.76
CA ASN A 18 -25.63 -4.81 3.91
C ASN A 18 -26.50 -5.56 2.90
N TYR A 19 -26.11 -6.78 2.53
CA TYR A 19 -26.79 -7.55 1.47
C TYR A 19 -27.33 -8.90 1.96
N ASN A 20 -27.22 -9.20 3.25
CA ASN A 20 -27.64 -10.47 3.87
C ASN A 20 -27.10 -11.72 3.12
N ARG A 21 -25.88 -11.59 2.58
CA ARG A 21 -25.22 -12.66 1.81
C ARG A 21 -24.20 -13.37 2.69
N THR A 22 -24.67 -14.43 3.36
CA THR A 22 -23.87 -15.27 4.28
C THR A 22 -23.57 -16.67 3.72
N LYS A 23 -24.33 -17.10 2.69
CA LYS A 23 -24.18 -18.42 2.08
C LYS A 23 -23.54 -18.31 0.71
N ARG A 24 -22.70 -19.30 0.35
CA ARG A 24 -21.98 -19.35 -0.93
C ARG A 24 -21.14 -18.08 -1.13
N VAL A 25 -20.40 -17.72 -0.10
CA VAL A 25 -19.39 -16.69 -0.13
C VAL A 25 -18.09 -17.33 0.33
N SER A 26 -17.06 -17.26 -0.49
CA SER A 26 -15.70 -17.70 -0.15
C SER A 26 -14.79 -16.49 -0.06
N LEU A 27 -14.01 -16.43 1.01
CA LEU A 27 -12.93 -15.46 1.13
C LEU A 27 -11.70 -16.04 0.42
N ILE A 28 -11.30 -15.41 -0.67
CA ILE A 28 -10.09 -15.71 -1.43
C ILE A 28 -9.40 -14.41 -1.72
N TYR A 29 -8.25 -14.18 -1.09
CA TYR A 29 -7.48 -12.94 -1.25
C TYR A 29 -6.95 -12.78 -2.68
N ASN A 30 -6.56 -11.56 -3.06
CA ASN A 30 -5.67 -11.37 -4.19
C ASN A 30 -4.24 -11.76 -3.78
N GLY A 31 -3.49 -12.28 -4.74
CA GLY A 31 -2.11 -12.68 -4.51
C GLY A 31 -1.11 -11.54 -4.70
N VAL A 32 0.09 -11.79 -4.24
CA VAL A 32 1.27 -10.97 -4.51
C VAL A 32 2.42 -11.86 -4.96
N ASN A 33 3.21 -11.38 -5.91
CA ASN A 33 4.45 -12.05 -6.31
C ASN A 33 5.58 -11.68 -5.34
N ILE A 34 6.43 -12.65 -5.03
CA ILE A 34 7.70 -12.34 -4.37
C ILE A 34 8.66 -11.88 -5.46
N PRO A 35 9.09 -10.61 -5.46
CA PRO A 35 9.89 -10.06 -6.54
C PRO A 35 11.35 -10.49 -6.45
N GLU A 36 12.01 -10.58 -7.59
CA GLU A 36 13.46 -10.46 -7.65
C GLU A 36 13.83 -8.98 -7.51
N LYS A 37 14.57 -8.63 -6.45
CA LYS A 37 14.92 -7.24 -6.14
C LYS A 37 15.87 -6.68 -7.19
N SER A 38 15.64 -5.44 -7.62
CA SER A 38 16.51 -4.76 -8.57
C SER A 38 17.92 -4.55 -8.01
N THR A 39 18.92 -4.78 -8.85
CA THR A 39 20.32 -4.43 -8.57
C THR A 39 20.73 -3.07 -9.14
N SER A 40 19.90 -2.48 -10.03
CA SER A 40 20.12 -1.15 -10.60
C SER A 40 19.51 -0.06 -9.73
N THR A 41 20.10 1.13 -9.78
CA THR A 41 19.63 2.37 -9.16
C THR A 41 19.52 3.52 -10.16
N ASP A 42 19.56 3.23 -11.47
CA ASP A 42 19.59 4.24 -12.52
C ASP A 42 18.34 5.15 -12.48
N TYR A 43 17.18 4.55 -12.24
CA TYR A 43 15.95 5.31 -12.11
C TYR A 43 15.93 6.19 -10.86
N LEU A 44 16.44 5.68 -9.74
CA LEU A 44 16.60 6.48 -8.52
C LEU A 44 17.50 7.70 -8.79
N SER A 45 18.64 7.48 -9.44
CA SER A 45 19.58 8.53 -9.80
C SER A 45 18.95 9.59 -10.68
N SER A 46 18.11 9.21 -11.65
CA SER A 46 17.36 10.14 -12.51
C SER A 46 16.35 11.01 -11.74
N LEU A 47 15.92 10.58 -10.55
CA LEU A 47 15.02 11.30 -9.64
C LEU A 47 15.79 12.00 -8.51
N ASN A 48 17.13 11.96 -8.52
CA ASN A 48 17.98 12.42 -7.42
C ASN A 48 17.63 11.78 -6.07
N LEU A 49 17.31 10.47 -6.08
CA LEU A 49 17.05 9.66 -4.90
C LEU A 49 18.27 8.83 -4.53
N GLU A 50 18.46 8.62 -3.23
CA GLU A 50 19.47 7.72 -2.67
C GLU A 50 18.80 6.47 -2.09
N PRO A 51 19.38 5.27 -2.26
CA PRO A 51 18.88 4.05 -1.64
C PRO A 51 18.73 4.19 -0.12
N GLY A 52 17.59 3.78 0.41
CA GLY A 52 17.28 3.86 1.84
C GLY A 52 17.03 5.27 2.39
N LYS A 53 16.97 6.30 1.54
CA LYS A 53 16.82 7.70 1.93
C LYS A 53 15.49 8.33 1.48
N TYR A 54 14.45 7.53 1.35
CA TYR A 54 13.12 8.07 1.03
C TYR A 54 11.99 7.23 1.63
N VAL A 55 10.91 7.93 1.92
CA VAL A 55 9.60 7.38 2.24
C VAL A 55 8.86 7.23 0.92
N PHE A 56 8.23 6.07 0.71
CA PHE A 56 7.56 5.72 -0.53
C PHE A 56 6.07 5.48 -0.31
N ALA A 57 5.24 5.99 -1.20
CA ALA A 57 3.81 5.65 -1.26
C ALA A 57 3.38 5.47 -2.72
N LEU A 58 2.48 4.50 -2.95
CA LEU A 58 2.00 4.14 -4.27
C LEU A 58 0.48 3.99 -4.26
N ALA A 59 -0.23 4.87 -4.96
CA ALA A 59 -1.68 4.77 -5.17
C ALA A 59 -2.14 5.74 -6.28
N ARG A 60 -3.42 5.63 -6.67
CA ARG A 60 -4.08 6.66 -7.49
C ARG A 60 -4.23 7.96 -6.69
N PHE A 61 -4.21 9.09 -7.38
CA PHE A 61 -4.40 10.41 -6.76
C PHE A 61 -5.89 10.72 -6.61
N VAL A 62 -6.49 10.12 -5.58
CA VAL A 62 -7.89 10.28 -5.19
C VAL A 62 -7.99 10.60 -3.69
N PRO A 63 -9.06 11.31 -3.23
CA PRO A 63 -9.14 11.81 -1.86
C PRO A 63 -8.95 10.73 -0.78
N GLU A 64 -9.51 9.54 -0.99
CA GLU A 64 -9.44 8.43 -0.03
C GLU A 64 -8.03 7.87 0.19
N LYS A 65 -7.06 8.20 -0.67
CA LYS A 65 -5.65 7.80 -0.50
C LYS A 65 -4.84 8.74 0.39
N ARG A 66 -5.40 9.90 0.74
CA ARG A 66 -4.88 10.85 1.73
C ARG A 66 -3.41 11.25 1.55
N PHE A 67 -2.95 11.35 0.30
CA PHE A 67 -1.59 11.84 0.03
C PHE A 67 -1.40 13.30 0.44
N ASP A 68 -2.49 14.08 0.47
CA ASP A 68 -2.52 15.43 1.03
C ASP A 68 -2.11 15.47 2.51
N LEU A 69 -2.62 14.50 3.29
CA LEU A 69 -2.27 14.34 4.71
C LEU A 69 -0.82 13.87 4.86
N LEU A 70 -0.39 12.90 4.06
CA LEU A 70 0.98 12.38 4.10
C LEU A 70 2.02 13.47 3.82
N ILE A 71 1.78 14.32 2.81
CA ILE A 71 2.67 15.45 2.51
C ILE A 71 2.82 16.37 3.72
N LYS A 72 1.69 16.76 4.34
CA LYS A 72 1.70 17.65 5.52
C LYS A 72 2.42 17.00 6.71
N ALA A 73 2.13 15.72 6.99
CA ALA A 73 2.76 14.99 8.08
C ALA A 73 4.26 14.82 7.87
N PHE A 74 4.68 14.54 6.64
CA PHE A 74 6.09 14.43 6.28
C PHE A 74 6.82 15.77 6.45
N GLN A 75 6.25 16.89 6.00
CA GLN A 75 6.82 18.22 6.21
C GLN A 75 6.95 18.59 7.70
N ALA A 76 5.98 18.14 8.54
CA ALA A 76 6.01 18.38 9.98
C ALA A 76 6.95 17.44 10.74
N SER A 77 7.43 16.36 10.10
CA SER A 77 8.30 15.35 10.72
C SER A 77 9.78 15.79 10.70
N HIS A 78 10.59 15.12 11.53
CA HIS A 78 12.05 15.27 11.54
C HIS A 78 12.69 14.42 10.43
N HIS A 79 12.42 14.78 9.18
CA HIS A 79 12.78 13.99 7.99
C HIS A 79 14.15 14.38 7.38
N SER A 80 15.03 15.04 8.13
CA SER A 80 16.34 15.47 7.60
C SER A 80 17.09 14.33 6.92
N GLY A 81 17.45 14.54 5.65
CA GLY A 81 18.14 13.55 4.82
C GLY A 81 17.20 12.51 4.14
N TYR A 82 15.90 12.62 4.32
CA TYR A 82 14.91 11.78 3.61
C TYR A 82 14.09 12.60 2.61
N LYS A 83 13.64 11.96 1.53
CA LYS A 83 12.66 12.51 0.59
C LYS A 83 11.34 11.75 0.70
N LEU A 84 10.24 12.40 0.32
CA LEU A 84 8.97 11.74 0.09
C LEU A 84 8.81 11.49 -1.41
N VAL A 85 8.45 10.27 -1.79
CA VAL A 85 8.21 9.85 -3.16
C VAL A 85 6.78 9.33 -3.27
N LEU A 86 5.99 9.94 -4.14
CA LEU A 86 4.63 9.51 -4.44
C LEU A 86 4.58 8.98 -5.87
N ALA A 87 4.25 7.71 -6.03
CA ALA A 87 4.04 7.07 -7.31
C ALA A 87 2.55 6.89 -7.61
N GLY A 88 2.19 7.04 -8.87
CA GLY A 88 0.83 7.03 -9.36
C GLY A 88 0.40 8.38 -9.91
N ASP A 89 -0.85 8.45 -10.32
CA ASP A 89 -1.49 9.67 -10.81
C ASP A 89 -3.02 9.53 -10.66
N ALA A 90 -3.77 10.54 -11.07
CA ALA A 90 -5.22 10.44 -11.24
C ALA A 90 -5.54 9.75 -12.58
N ASP A 91 -6.58 8.91 -12.60
CA ASP A 91 -7.07 8.32 -13.87
C ASP A 91 -7.55 9.42 -14.84
N HIS A 92 -8.17 10.47 -14.28
CA HIS A 92 -8.54 11.70 -14.96
C HIS A 92 -8.20 12.87 -14.07
N GLU A 93 -7.52 13.87 -14.62
CA GLU A 93 -7.14 15.05 -13.86
C GLU A 93 -8.38 15.85 -13.42
N ASN A 94 -8.43 16.21 -12.13
CA ASN A 94 -9.51 16.95 -11.49
C ASN A 94 -8.95 17.97 -10.51
N ASP A 95 -9.81 18.75 -9.84
CA ASP A 95 -9.37 19.79 -8.92
C ASP A 95 -8.54 19.24 -7.76
N PHE A 96 -8.92 18.09 -7.21
CA PHE A 96 -8.17 17.43 -6.14
C PHE A 96 -6.76 17.04 -6.61
N SER A 97 -6.65 16.35 -7.75
CA SER A 97 -5.33 15.90 -8.25
C SER A 97 -4.42 17.07 -8.64
N ARG A 98 -4.97 18.16 -9.19
CA ARG A 98 -4.23 19.40 -9.45
C ARG A 98 -3.71 20.04 -8.16
N ALA A 99 -4.58 20.16 -7.15
CA ALA A 99 -4.21 20.72 -5.84
C ALA A 99 -3.15 19.84 -5.15
N LEU A 100 -3.28 18.52 -5.20
CA LEU A 100 -2.31 17.59 -4.65
C LEU A 100 -0.94 17.71 -5.33
N LYS A 101 -0.90 17.80 -6.66
CA LYS A 101 0.35 17.97 -7.43
C LYS A 101 1.02 19.33 -7.09
N ALA A 102 0.23 20.39 -6.94
CA ALA A 102 0.75 21.70 -6.52
C ALA A 102 1.34 21.62 -5.11
N GLN A 103 0.60 21.06 -4.14
CA GLN A 103 1.08 20.85 -2.78
C GLN A 103 2.37 20.01 -2.74
N ALA A 104 2.44 18.92 -3.51
CA ALA A 104 3.62 18.08 -3.61
C ALA A 104 4.84 18.84 -4.14
N LYS A 105 4.64 19.66 -5.18
CA LYS A 105 5.68 20.51 -5.75
C LYS A 105 6.21 21.53 -4.74
N ASP A 106 5.32 22.23 -4.04
CA ASP A 106 5.69 23.25 -3.04
C ASP A 106 6.41 22.62 -1.84
N ALA A 107 6.09 21.36 -1.52
CA ALA A 107 6.73 20.58 -0.46
C ALA A 107 8.04 19.88 -0.89
N GLY A 108 8.46 19.98 -2.15
CA GLY A 108 9.64 19.29 -2.67
C GLY A 108 9.48 17.76 -2.75
N VAL A 109 8.25 17.27 -2.84
CA VAL A 109 7.93 15.84 -2.98
C VAL A 109 8.23 15.38 -4.39
N VAL A 110 8.82 14.19 -4.54
CA VAL A 110 9.10 13.60 -5.84
C VAL A 110 7.84 12.87 -6.34
N LEU A 111 7.27 13.37 -7.43
CA LEU A 111 6.15 12.73 -8.14
C LEU A 111 6.70 11.93 -9.32
N THR A 112 6.42 10.63 -9.38
CA THR A 112 6.92 9.78 -10.47
C THR A 112 5.92 9.60 -11.60
N GLY A 113 4.64 9.97 -11.41
CA GLY A 113 3.56 9.54 -12.28
C GLY A 113 3.33 8.04 -12.21
N PHE A 114 2.66 7.49 -13.21
CA PHE A 114 2.48 6.04 -13.32
C PHE A 114 3.81 5.36 -13.67
N VAL A 115 4.24 4.46 -12.81
CA VAL A 115 5.46 3.65 -12.99
C VAL A 115 5.15 2.17 -12.89
N LYS A 116 5.89 1.35 -13.63
CA LYS A 116 5.78 -0.12 -13.64
C LYS A 116 7.10 -0.78 -14.00
N GLY A 117 7.13 -2.12 -13.89
CA GLY A 117 8.30 -2.92 -14.27
C GLY A 117 9.53 -2.53 -13.46
N GLU A 118 10.68 -2.45 -14.14
CA GLU A 118 11.98 -2.21 -13.50
C GLU A 118 12.04 -0.90 -12.70
N LYS A 119 11.42 0.18 -13.17
CA LYS A 119 11.38 1.46 -12.45
C LYS A 119 10.65 1.34 -11.11
N LEU A 120 9.52 0.65 -11.09
CA LEU A 120 8.76 0.39 -9.86
C LEU A 120 9.53 -0.57 -8.93
N ASN A 121 10.18 -1.59 -9.51
CA ASN A 121 11.04 -2.51 -8.76
C ASN A 121 12.17 -1.75 -8.03
N GLN A 122 12.86 -0.83 -8.71
CA GLN A 122 13.90 -0.02 -8.08
C GLN A 122 13.35 0.82 -6.91
N LEU A 123 12.16 1.43 -7.08
CA LEU A 123 11.53 2.23 -6.03
C LEU A 123 11.17 1.39 -4.80
N PHE A 124 10.59 0.21 -4.99
CA PHE A 124 10.30 -0.68 -3.86
C PHE A 124 11.57 -1.24 -3.22
N THR A 125 12.52 -1.72 -4.05
CA THR A 125 13.75 -2.36 -3.54
C THR A 125 14.54 -1.45 -2.58
N ASN A 126 14.51 -0.15 -2.84
CA ASN A 126 15.38 0.80 -2.14
C ASN A 126 14.63 1.76 -1.20
N ALA A 127 13.34 1.58 -0.99
CA ALA A 127 12.59 2.42 -0.07
C ALA A 127 12.99 2.19 1.39
N ARG A 128 13.05 3.26 2.19
CA ARG A 128 13.28 3.19 3.64
C ARG A 128 12.04 2.77 4.39
N LEU A 129 10.89 3.26 3.96
CA LEU A 129 9.59 3.07 4.59
C LEU A 129 8.52 3.18 3.50
N PHE A 130 7.55 2.27 3.53
CA PHE A 130 6.34 2.41 2.72
C PHE A 130 5.19 2.94 3.58
N VAL A 131 4.45 3.94 3.08
CA VAL A 131 3.33 4.54 3.81
C VAL A 131 2.04 4.42 3.01
N LEU A 132 0.97 3.92 3.65
CA LEU A 132 -0.37 3.84 3.08
C LEU A 132 -1.37 4.59 3.97
N PRO A 133 -1.66 5.87 3.72
CA PRO A 133 -2.49 6.70 4.58
C PRO A 133 -3.99 6.62 4.27
N SER A 134 -4.43 5.64 3.52
CA SER A 134 -5.79 5.53 2.98
C SER A 134 -6.86 5.51 4.08
N THR A 135 -8.01 6.12 3.80
CA THR A 135 -9.23 6.01 4.64
C THR A 135 -10.09 4.81 4.25
N HIS A 136 -9.95 4.32 3.02
CA HIS A 136 -10.71 3.18 2.49
C HIS A 136 -9.85 2.31 1.60
N GLU A 137 -9.92 1.00 1.84
CA GLU A 137 -9.34 -0.06 1.02
C GLU A 137 -10.27 -1.28 0.97
N GLY A 138 -10.17 -2.05 -0.11
CA GLY A 138 -10.76 -3.39 -0.16
C GLY A 138 -9.77 -4.44 0.33
N LEU A 139 -8.69 -4.60 -0.41
CA LEU A 139 -7.45 -5.27 -0.06
C LEU A 139 -6.31 -4.40 -0.59
N PRO A 140 -5.41 -3.89 0.26
CA PRO A 140 -4.39 -2.93 -0.15
C PRO A 140 -3.23 -3.63 -0.88
N ILE A 141 -3.33 -3.80 -2.21
CA ILE A 141 -2.33 -4.52 -3.02
C ILE A 141 -0.95 -3.86 -2.90
N SER A 142 -0.87 -2.52 -2.92
CA SER A 142 0.43 -1.83 -2.79
C SER A 142 1.10 -2.06 -1.42
N LEU A 143 0.33 -2.34 -0.37
CA LEU A 143 0.87 -2.77 0.93
C LEU A 143 1.45 -4.18 0.83
N LEU A 144 0.74 -5.12 0.20
CA LEU A 144 1.25 -6.48 -0.03
C LEU A 144 2.52 -6.45 -0.89
N GLU A 145 2.56 -5.60 -1.92
CA GLU A 145 3.77 -5.38 -2.72
C GLU A 145 4.91 -4.87 -1.85
N ALA A 146 4.72 -3.84 -1.02
CA ALA A 146 5.76 -3.33 -0.13
C ALA A 146 6.27 -4.42 0.83
N MET A 147 5.37 -5.22 1.40
CA MET A 147 5.72 -6.35 2.27
C MET A 147 6.53 -7.42 1.52
N SER A 148 6.21 -7.69 0.24
CA SER A 148 6.95 -8.67 -0.58
C SER A 148 8.39 -8.23 -0.87
N TYR A 149 8.66 -6.91 -0.86
CA TYR A 149 10.02 -6.35 -0.91
C TYR A 149 10.72 -6.29 0.46
N SER A 150 10.08 -6.75 1.53
CA SER A 150 10.62 -6.71 2.90
C SER A 150 10.82 -5.28 3.44
N ILE A 151 10.06 -4.31 2.95
CA ILE A 151 10.12 -2.92 3.39
C ILE A 151 9.38 -2.78 4.74
N ASP A 152 9.89 -1.94 5.64
CA ASP A 152 9.12 -1.51 6.81
C ASP A 152 7.92 -0.67 6.35
N VAL A 153 6.78 -0.81 7.02
CA VAL A 153 5.53 -0.17 6.61
C VAL A 153 4.93 0.69 7.71
N LEU A 154 4.15 1.68 7.32
CA LEU A 154 3.33 2.50 8.21
C LEU A 154 1.99 2.75 7.51
N VAL A 155 0.90 2.28 8.09
CA VAL A 155 -0.42 2.29 7.47
C VAL A 155 -1.48 2.87 8.42
N SER A 156 -2.55 3.42 7.88
CA SER A 156 -3.72 3.82 8.68
C SER A 156 -4.39 2.60 9.32
N ASP A 157 -4.98 2.76 10.49
CA ASP A 157 -5.60 1.69 11.30
C ASP A 157 -7.00 1.26 10.81
N ILE A 158 -7.30 1.46 9.52
CA ILE A 158 -8.56 1.00 8.92
C ILE A 158 -8.65 -0.53 8.88
N PRO A 159 -9.86 -1.10 8.92
CA PRO A 159 -10.05 -2.56 8.96
C PRO A 159 -9.36 -3.33 7.82
N ALA A 160 -9.27 -2.74 6.62
CA ALA A 160 -8.63 -3.40 5.48
C ALA A 160 -7.10 -3.52 5.61
N ASN A 161 -6.47 -2.68 6.43
CA ASN A 161 -5.03 -2.70 6.69
C ASN A 161 -4.66 -3.60 7.88
N GLN A 162 -5.64 -4.12 8.64
CA GLN A 162 -5.41 -5.00 9.80
C GLN A 162 -5.01 -6.40 9.34
N LEU A 163 -3.80 -6.50 8.78
CA LEU A 163 -3.21 -7.77 8.36
C LEU A 163 -2.47 -8.41 9.53
N GLU A 164 -2.53 -9.75 9.63
CA GLU A 164 -1.93 -10.53 10.73
C GLU A 164 -0.39 -10.38 10.80
N GLU A 165 0.22 -10.00 9.68
CA GLU A 165 1.65 -9.79 9.54
C GLU A 165 2.13 -8.45 10.14
N LEU A 166 1.20 -7.57 10.53
CA LEU A 166 1.48 -6.24 11.06
C LEU A 166 1.32 -6.19 12.58
N THR A 167 1.97 -5.24 13.20
CA THR A 167 1.94 -4.99 14.65
C THR A 167 1.48 -3.56 14.93
N GLU A 168 1.14 -3.23 16.18
CA GLU A 168 0.75 -1.86 16.57
C GLU A 168 1.75 -0.78 16.14
N ALA A 169 3.05 -1.12 16.07
CA ALA A 169 4.08 -0.19 15.61
C ALA A 169 3.94 0.21 14.14
N ASP A 170 3.13 -0.52 13.37
CA ASP A 170 2.93 -0.30 11.94
C ASP A 170 1.70 0.54 11.64
N PHE A 171 0.93 0.91 12.67
CA PHE A 171 -0.32 1.66 12.51
C PHE A 171 -0.23 3.08 13.04
N PHE A 172 -0.97 3.96 12.37
CA PHE A 172 -1.33 5.27 12.88
C PHE A 172 -2.85 5.46 12.76
N HIS A 173 -3.42 6.33 13.59
CA HIS A 173 -4.86 6.60 13.55
C HIS A 173 -5.25 7.30 12.25
N VAL A 174 -6.25 6.74 11.57
CA VAL A 174 -6.76 7.27 10.30
C VAL A 174 -7.13 8.74 10.45
N ASP A 175 -6.75 9.56 9.46
CA ASP A 175 -6.98 11.01 9.43
C ASP A 175 -6.28 11.82 10.56
N ASP A 176 -5.45 11.21 11.38
CA ASP A 176 -4.69 11.90 12.43
C ASP A 176 -3.29 12.28 11.93
N MET A 177 -3.13 13.54 11.53
CA MET A 177 -1.86 14.08 11.07
C MET A 177 -0.79 14.07 12.16
N ALA A 178 -1.16 14.36 13.41
CA ALA A 178 -0.21 14.44 14.50
C ALA A 178 0.35 13.04 14.83
N HIS A 179 -0.52 12.02 14.87
CA HIS A 179 -0.11 10.65 15.08
C HIS A 179 0.74 10.12 13.91
N LEU A 180 0.35 10.38 12.66
CA LEU A 180 1.16 10.04 11.48
C LEU A 180 2.55 10.69 11.56
N THR A 181 2.64 11.97 11.93
CA THR A 181 3.91 12.70 12.10
C THR A 181 4.79 12.05 13.17
N ALA A 182 4.21 11.71 14.33
CA ALA A 182 4.92 11.04 15.42
C ALA A 182 5.46 9.67 14.98
N LYS A 183 4.62 8.87 14.30
CA LYS A 183 5.02 7.56 13.78
C LYS A 183 6.08 7.64 12.67
N LEU A 184 6.03 8.65 11.80
CA LEU A 184 7.10 8.92 10.83
C LEU A 184 8.43 9.20 11.55
N ASN A 185 8.43 10.04 12.59
CA ASN A 185 9.63 10.32 13.39
C ASN A 185 10.19 9.06 14.03
N GLU A 186 9.32 8.24 14.63
CA GLU A 186 9.71 6.95 15.23
C GLU A 186 10.37 6.03 14.19
N LYS A 187 9.70 5.79 13.07
CA LYS A 187 10.17 4.90 12.00
C LYS A 187 11.48 5.39 11.34
N LEU A 188 11.61 6.68 11.09
CA LEU A 188 12.79 7.25 10.43
C LEU A 188 14.01 7.37 11.36
N SER A 189 13.80 7.51 12.66
CA SER A 189 14.87 7.52 13.67
C SER A 189 15.42 6.12 13.97
N ALA A 190 14.61 5.09 13.79
CA ALA A 190 15.01 3.71 14.04
C ALA A 190 16.04 3.24 12.99
N PRO A 191 16.94 2.30 13.32
CA PRO A 191 17.81 1.68 12.33
C PRO A 191 17.02 1.07 11.18
N HIS A 192 17.56 1.16 9.95
CA HIS A 192 16.94 0.51 8.81
C HIS A 192 16.91 -1.00 9.01
N ARG A 193 15.75 -1.60 8.85
CA ARG A 193 15.53 -3.05 8.97
C ARG A 193 14.77 -3.56 7.77
N ASN A 194 15.26 -4.61 7.15
CA ASN A 194 14.45 -5.43 6.26
C ASN A 194 13.54 -6.30 7.13
N ARG A 195 12.23 -6.26 6.87
CA ARG A 195 11.26 -7.06 7.61
C ARG A 195 10.92 -8.32 6.83
N GLN A 196 10.74 -9.42 7.56
CA GLN A 196 10.20 -10.66 7.03
C GLN A 196 8.69 -10.70 7.31
N TYR A 197 7.89 -10.92 6.27
CA TYR A 197 6.44 -11.07 6.38
C TYR A 197 6.07 -12.46 5.85
N ASP A 198 5.18 -13.18 6.53
CA ASP A 198 4.61 -14.40 6.00
C ASP A 198 3.51 -14.08 4.99
N LEU A 199 3.81 -14.18 3.72
CA LEU A 199 2.88 -13.90 2.63
C LEU A 199 2.32 -15.18 1.99
N SER A 200 2.46 -16.33 2.65
CA SER A 200 2.01 -17.64 2.12
C SER A 200 0.54 -17.67 1.72
N ARG A 201 -0.33 -16.99 2.49
CA ARG A 201 -1.77 -16.89 2.19
C ARG A 201 -2.10 -16.02 0.96
N PHE A 202 -1.14 -15.23 0.48
CA PHE A 202 -1.25 -14.39 -0.71
C PHE A 202 -0.50 -14.99 -1.91
N ASN A 203 -0.17 -16.29 -1.86
CA ASN A 203 0.48 -17.01 -2.95
C ASN A 203 -0.51 -17.30 -4.08
N TRP A 204 -0.16 -16.95 -5.33
CA TRP A 204 -1.05 -17.09 -6.48
C TRP A 204 -1.42 -18.54 -6.81
N ASP A 205 -0.53 -19.51 -6.59
CA ASP A 205 -0.84 -20.94 -6.87
C ASP A 205 -1.90 -21.45 -5.89
N HIS A 206 -1.78 -21.09 -4.61
CA HIS A 206 -2.77 -21.43 -3.60
C HIS A 206 -4.13 -20.77 -3.89
N ILE A 207 -4.12 -19.49 -4.26
CA ILE A 207 -5.32 -18.73 -4.64
C ILE A 207 -6.01 -19.33 -5.88
N ALA A 208 -5.22 -19.73 -6.88
CA ALA A 208 -5.75 -20.39 -8.07
C ALA A 208 -6.45 -21.73 -7.72
N GLN A 209 -5.86 -22.54 -6.84
CA GLN A 209 -6.47 -23.80 -6.36
C GLN A 209 -7.78 -23.54 -5.61
N GLN A 210 -7.82 -22.57 -4.71
CA GLN A 210 -9.04 -22.18 -3.99
C GLN A 210 -10.14 -21.72 -4.97
N THR A 211 -9.76 -20.91 -5.97
CA THR A 211 -10.69 -20.41 -6.99
C THR A 211 -11.24 -21.55 -7.84
N LEU A 212 -10.39 -22.49 -8.25
CA LEU A 212 -10.81 -23.69 -8.99
C LEU A 212 -11.82 -24.51 -8.19
N SER A 213 -11.57 -24.73 -6.90
CA SER A 213 -12.50 -25.47 -6.03
C SER A 213 -13.90 -24.84 -5.99
N VAL A 214 -13.99 -23.49 -5.95
CA VAL A 214 -15.28 -22.79 -6.03
C VAL A 214 -15.97 -23.02 -7.36
N TYR A 215 -15.23 -23.04 -8.48
CA TYR A 215 -15.82 -23.33 -9.80
C TYR A 215 -16.34 -24.75 -9.89
N GLU A 216 -15.59 -25.72 -9.39
CA GLU A 216 -16.02 -27.12 -9.35
C GLU A 216 -17.30 -27.33 -8.51
N GLU A 217 -17.41 -26.66 -7.35
CA GLU A 217 -18.64 -26.66 -6.55
C GLU A 217 -19.84 -26.09 -7.32
N CYS A 218 -19.64 -25.05 -8.12
CA CYS A 218 -20.70 -24.45 -8.92
C CYS A 218 -21.16 -25.37 -10.07
N LEU A 219 -20.27 -26.19 -10.60
CA LEU A 219 -20.56 -27.12 -11.71
C LEU A 219 -21.26 -28.42 -11.26
N LYS A 220 -21.09 -28.80 -10.00
CA LYS A 220 -21.74 -30.03 -9.42
C LYS A 220 -23.25 -29.88 -9.17
N LYS A 221 -23.84 -28.76 -9.54
CA LYS A 221 -25.27 -28.44 -9.41
C LYS A 221 -25.96 -28.35 -10.75
#